data_cd62b463bb581a622f27adc2ecb74928
#
_entry.id   cd62b463bb581a622f27adc2ecb74928
#
_cell.length_a   1.000
_cell.length_b   1.000
_cell.length_c   1.000
_cell.angle_alpha   90.00
_cell.angle_beta   90.00
_cell.angle_gamma   90.00
#
_symmetry.space_group_name_H-M   'P 1'
#
loop_
_entity.id
_entity.type
_entity.pdbx_description
1 polymer ?
#
loop_
_entity_poly.entity_id
_entity_poly.type
_entity_poly.pdbx_seq_one_letter_code
_entity_poly.pdbx_strand_id
1 'polypeptide(L)'
;MENGSFIGEDYFEHLLAEIREIRLSERRFYQKLTDIYSTAIDYNRNAPTTRLFFKKVQNKMHYAVHGHTAAELIVERADAEKEHMGLTTWENAPHGKIVKPDVSIAKNYLKVNELEDMGRLVNAVLDMAERMAKRHIPMTMEDWAKRIDIILEATSDAVLTDAGKITAEFAKSFAESEFEKYRIIQDRLFQSDFDRFNDNLLSSDTE
;
A
#
# COMPACT_ATOMS: atom_id res chain seq x y z
N MET A 1 22.42 -10.41 -36.76
CA MET A 1 23.08 -11.12 -35.64
C MET A 1 22.52 -10.50 -34.36
N GLU A 2 21.53 -11.19 -33.81
CA GLU A 2 20.88 -10.76 -32.56
C GLU A 2 21.82 -11.03 -31.41
N ASN A 3 22.26 -9.99 -30.72
CA ASN A 3 22.91 -10.13 -29.42
C ASN A 3 21.82 -10.45 -28.38
N GLY A 4 21.40 -11.70 -28.33
CA GLY A 4 20.69 -12.25 -27.19
C GLY A 4 21.63 -12.24 -25.99
N SER A 5 21.43 -11.31 -25.08
CA SER A 5 22.06 -11.34 -23.76
C SER A 5 21.68 -12.67 -23.12
N PHE A 6 22.63 -13.59 -23.02
CA PHE A 6 22.44 -14.89 -22.40
C PHE A 6 22.36 -14.62 -20.88
N ILE A 7 21.15 -14.57 -20.37
CA ILE A 7 20.92 -14.47 -18.92
C ILE A 7 21.28 -15.84 -18.34
N GLY A 8 22.41 -15.92 -17.62
CA GLY A 8 22.96 -17.15 -17.10
C GLY A 8 22.12 -17.74 -15.94
N GLU A 9 22.38 -19.01 -15.63
CA GLU A 9 21.74 -19.75 -14.53
C GLU A 9 21.94 -19.05 -13.19
N ASP A 10 23.14 -18.52 -12.95
CA ASP A 10 23.50 -17.74 -11.74
C ASP A 10 22.58 -16.53 -11.52
N TYR A 11 22.10 -15.87 -12.58
CA TYR A 11 21.14 -14.77 -12.49
C TYR A 11 19.82 -15.23 -11.86
N PHE A 12 19.29 -16.36 -12.31
CA PHE A 12 18.00 -16.84 -11.80
C PHE A 12 18.08 -17.41 -10.39
N GLU A 13 19.22 -17.99 -10.02
CA GLU A 13 19.46 -18.39 -8.62
C GLU A 13 19.52 -17.18 -7.69
N HIS A 14 20.21 -16.12 -8.11
CA HIS A 14 20.28 -14.85 -7.37
C HIS A 14 18.90 -14.20 -7.27
N LEU A 15 18.18 -14.11 -8.37
CA LEU A 15 16.81 -13.59 -8.43
C LEU A 15 15.86 -14.35 -7.50
N LEU A 16 15.96 -15.68 -7.47
CA LEU A 16 15.14 -16.51 -6.58
C LEU A 16 15.45 -16.27 -5.11
N ALA A 17 16.72 -16.09 -4.76
CA ALA A 17 17.14 -15.74 -3.41
C ALA A 17 16.60 -14.36 -3.00
N GLU A 18 16.68 -13.36 -3.88
CA GLU A 18 16.15 -12.02 -3.66
C GLU A 18 14.62 -12.03 -3.47
N ILE A 19 13.87 -12.75 -4.28
CA ILE A 19 12.41 -12.88 -4.14
C ILE A 19 12.04 -13.51 -2.78
N ARG A 20 12.79 -14.52 -2.33
CA ARG A 20 12.58 -15.14 -1.02
C ARG A 20 12.88 -14.19 0.12
N GLU A 21 13.92 -13.38 0.00
CA GLU A 21 14.24 -12.33 0.98
C GLU A 21 13.11 -11.28 1.06
N ILE A 22 12.59 -10.83 -0.09
CA ILE A 22 11.44 -9.93 -0.16
C ILE A 22 10.22 -10.53 0.56
N ARG A 23 9.94 -11.82 0.35
CA ARG A 23 8.83 -12.54 0.99
C ARG A 23 8.96 -12.55 2.51
N LEU A 24 10.14 -12.85 3.03
CA LEU A 24 10.41 -12.95 4.46
C LEU A 24 10.55 -11.59 5.15
N SER A 25 10.75 -10.53 4.39
CA SER A 25 10.91 -9.18 4.95
C SER A 25 9.63 -8.71 5.67
N GLU A 26 9.79 -7.91 6.71
CA GLU A 26 8.68 -7.21 7.39
C GLU A 26 8.17 -5.98 6.60
N ARG A 27 8.57 -5.84 5.35
CA ARG A 27 8.18 -4.73 4.49
C ARG A 27 6.67 -4.74 4.23
N ARG A 28 6.12 -3.54 4.09
CA ARG A 28 4.70 -3.35 3.78
C ARG A 28 4.37 -3.88 2.37
N PHE A 29 3.13 -4.28 2.14
CA PHE A 29 2.67 -4.89 0.89
C PHE A 29 3.16 -4.17 -0.38
N TYR A 30 3.00 -2.83 -0.43
CA TYR A 30 3.45 -2.05 -1.60
C TYR A 30 4.96 -2.02 -1.77
N GLN A 31 5.72 -2.09 -0.69
CA GLN A 31 7.18 -2.20 -0.77
C GLN A 31 7.59 -3.54 -1.36
N LYS A 32 6.94 -4.64 -0.95
CA LYS A 32 7.19 -5.96 -1.53
C LYS A 32 6.90 -5.99 -3.03
N LEU A 33 5.79 -5.38 -3.47
CA LEU A 33 5.49 -5.27 -4.88
C LEU A 33 6.53 -4.42 -5.64
N THR A 34 6.93 -3.28 -5.08
CA THR A 34 7.96 -2.43 -5.66
C THR A 34 9.29 -3.18 -5.79
N ASP A 35 9.65 -3.95 -4.77
CA ASP A 35 10.88 -4.75 -4.76
C ASP A 35 10.83 -5.85 -5.84
N ILE A 36 9.68 -6.54 -6.02
CA ILE A 36 9.51 -7.49 -7.12
C ILE A 36 9.68 -6.82 -8.47
N TYR A 37 9.11 -5.62 -8.68
CA TYR A 37 9.30 -4.90 -9.93
C TYR A 37 10.74 -4.44 -10.15
N SER A 38 11.49 -4.19 -9.08
CA SER A 38 12.91 -3.83 -9.21
C SER A 38 13.77 -4.97 -9.75
N THR A 39 13.25 -6.20 -9.72
CA THR A 39 13.88 -7.39 -10.34
C THR A 39 13.65 -7.50 -11.85
N ALA A 40 12.82 -6.63 -12.44
CA ALA A 40 12.59 -6.62 -13.89
C ALA A 40 13.88 -6.27 -14.65
N ILE A 41 14.12 -6.97 -15.77
CA ILE A 41 15.35 -6.81 -16.58
C ILE A 41 15.48 -5.42 -17.22
N ASP A 42 14.37 -4.69 -17.35
CA ASP A 42 14.28 -3.34 -17.90
C ASP A 42 14.04 -2.26 -16.83
N TYR A 43 14.20 -2.60 -15.54
CA TYR A 43 13.96 -1.69 -14.46
C TYR A 43 14.95 -0.53 -14.45
N ASN A 44 14.42 0.69 -14.40
CA ASN A 44 15.19 1.91 -14.21
C ASN A 44 14.53 2.78 -13.14
N ARG A 45 15.14 2.86 -11.96
CA ARG A 45 14.63 3.61 -10.81
C ARG A 45 14.34 5.09 -11.11
N ASN A 46 15.11 5.69 -12.01
CA ASN A 46 15.03 7.12 -12.31
C ASN A 46 14.07 7.45 -13.47
N ALA A 47 13.57 6.45 -14.18
CA ALA A 47 12.67 6.66 -15.30
C ALA A 47 11.30 7.19 -14.84
N PRO A 48 10.76 8.26 -15.44
CA PRO A 48 9.41 8.75 -15.15
C PRO A 48 8.34 7.67 -15.36
N THR A 49 8.56 6.79 -16.34
CA THR A 49 7.70 5.63 -16.64
C THR A 49 7.59 4.66 -15.48
N THR A 50 8.67 4.45 -14.74
CA THR A 50 8.69 3.58 -13.56
C THR A 50 7.77 4.10 -12.45
N ARG A 51 7.80 5.40 -12.17
CA ARG A 51 6.91 6.01 -11.17
C ARG A 51 5.44 5.90 -11.56
N LEU A 52 5.13 6.15 -12.84
CA LEU A 52 3.78 6.01 -13.37
C LEU A 52 3.30 4.57 -13.29
N PHE A 53 4.18 3.63 -13.58
CA PHE A 53 3.92 2.21 -13.49
C PHE A 53 3.54 1.79 -12.05
N PHE A 54 4.33 2.16 -11.05
CA PHE A 54 4.01 1.86 -9.66
C PHE A 54 2.67 2.43 -9.22
N LYS A 55 2.36 3.67 -9.63
CA LYS A 55 1.06 4.29 -9.35
C LYS A 55 -0.10 3.48 -9.96
N LYS A 56 0.05 3.01 -11.20
CA LYS A 56 -0.96 2.19 -11.87
C LYS A 56 -1.18 0.86 -11.15
N VAL A 57 -0.11 0.17 -10.79
CA VAL A 57 -0.21 -1.11 -10.08
C VAL A 57 -0.84 -0.94 -8.71
N GLN A 58 -0.43 0.07 -7.96
CA GLN A 58 -1.02 0.37 -6.66
C GLN A 58 -2.53 0.62 -6.80
N ASN A 59 -2.95 1.43 -7.76
CA ASN A 59 -4.37 1.67 -8.01
C ASN A 59 -5.14 0.40 -8.41
N LYS A 60 -4.56 -0.48 -9.23
CA LYS A 60 -5.17 -1.77 -9.58
C LYS A 60 -5.40 -2.65 -8.35
N MET A 61 -4.41 -2.74 -7.46
CA MET A 61 -4.51 -3.52 -6.23
C MET A 61 -5.59 -2.95 -5.29
N HIS A 62 -5.65 -1.63 -5.12
CA HIS A 62 -6.72 -1.00 -4.36
C HIS A 62 -8.09 -1.30 -4.98
N TYR A 63 -8.21 -1.11 -6.29
CA TYR A 63 -9.48 -1.30 -6.99
C TYR A 63 -9.99 -2.74 -6.90
N ALA A 64 -9.09 -3.72 -7.00
CA ALA A 64 -9.40 -5.13 -6.84
C ALA A 64 -10.01 -5.44 -5.45
N VAL A 65 -9.46 -4.84 -4.39
CA VAL A 65 -9.84 -5.14 -3.00
C VAL A 65 -11.14 -4.45 -2.58
N HIS A 66 -11.39 -3.22 -3.04
CA HIS A 66 -12.52 -2.42 -2.52
C HIS A 66 -13.23 -1.57 -3.57
N GLY A 67 -12.90 -1.73 -4.86
CA GLY A 67 -13.60 -1.06 -5.95
C GLY A 67 -13.25 0.42 -6.17
N HIS A 68 -12.21 0.94 -5.51
CA HIS A 68 -11.77 2.33 -5.60
C HIS A 68 -10.26 2.43 -5.83
N THR A 69 -9.82 3.46 -6.51
CA THR A 69 -8.39 3.82 -6.50
C THR A 69 -7.98 4.37 -5.14
N ALA A 70 -6.68 4.47 -4.88
CA ALA A 70 -6.17 5.05 -3.63
C ALA A 70 -6.72 6.46 -3.36
N ALA A 71 -6.85 7.30 -4.39
CA ALA A 71 -7.40 8.65 -4.27
C ALA A 71 -8.90 8.65 -3.97
N GLU A 72 -9.66 7.80 -4.65
CA GLU A 72 -11.10 7.65 -4.43
C GLU A 72 -11.41 7.14 -3.02
N LEU A 73 -10.62 6.18 -2.52
CA LEU A 73 -10.76 5.65 -1.16
C LEU A 73 -10.59 6.76 -0.11
N ILE A 74 -9.58 7.61 -0.26
CA ILE A 74 -9.35 8.73 0.65
C ILE A 74 -10.58 9.65 0.69
N VAL A 75 -11.09 10.04 -0.48
CA VAL A 75 -12.24 10.96 -0.56
C VAL A 75 -13.52 10.32 -0.03
N GLU A 76 -13.71 9.01 -0.21
CA GLU A 76 -14.88 8.29 0.32
C GLU A 76 -14.87 8.20 1.85
N ARG A 77 -13.68 8.05 2.45
CA ARG A 77 -13.57 7.68 3.88
C ARG A 77 -13.13 8.80 4.79
N ALA A 78 -12.38 9.76 4.30
CA ALA A 78 -11.93 10.91 5.10
C ALA A 78 -13.13 11.81 5.44
N ASP A 79 -13.43 11.92 6.73
CA ASP A 79 -14.59 12.64 7.23
C ASP A 79 -14.32 13.09 8.66
N ALA A 80 -14.30 14.41 8.88
CA ALA A 80 -14.00 15.01 10.18
C ALA A 80 -15.01 14.63 11.28
N GLU A 81 -16.22 14.18 10.91
CA GLU A 81 -17.26 13.80 11.88
C GLU A 81 -17.14 12.34 12.32
N LYS A 82 -16.34 11.53 11.61
CA LYS A 82 -16.10 10.14 11.97
C LYS A 82 -15.03 10.00 13.04
N GLU A 83 -15.13 8.94 13.81
CA GLU A 83 -14.08 8.54 14.74
C GLU A 83 -12.76 8.40 13.99
N HIS A 84 -11.68 8.97 14.55
CA HIS A 84 -10.37 9.02 13.92
C HIS A 84 -10.39 9.55 12.48
N MET A 85 -11.36 10.40 12.14
CA MET A 85 -11.50 10.95 10.80
C MET A 85 -11.69 9.86 9.71
N GLY A 86 -12.17 8.68 10.09
CA GLY A 86 -12.32 7.51 9.24
C GLY A 86 -11.04 6.70 9.02
N LEU A 87 -9.91 7.06 9.65
CA LEU A 87 -8.68 6.27 9.62
C LEU A 87 -8.81 5.04 10.52
N THR A 88 -8.26 3.94 10.05
CA THR A 88 -8.13 2.68 10.83
C THR A 88 -6.76 2.55 11.48
N THR A 89 -5.76 3.29 10.97
CA THR A 89 -4.40 3.37 11.52
C THR A 89 -3.74 4.70 11.13
N TRP A 90 -2.74 5.14 11.91
CA TRP A 90 -1.92 6.32 11.66
C TRP A 90 -0.55 6.13 12.33
N GLU A 91 0.39 7.05 12.14
CA GLU A 91 1.77 6.88 12.61
C GLU A 91 1.85 6.60 14.11
N ASN A 92 1.07 7.33 14.92
CA ASN A 92 1.08 7.23 16.38
C ASN A 92 -0.13 6.45 16.93
N ALA A 93 -0.77 5.59 16.13
CA ALA A 93 -1.90 4.76 16.56
C ALA A 93 -1.48 3.77 17.66
N PRO A 94 -2.41 3.34 18.54
CA PRO A 94 -3.81 3.76 18.62
C PRO A 94 -4.05 5.00 19.48
N HIS A 95 -3.10 5.44 20.28
CA HIS A 95 -3.32 6.44 21.32
C HIS A 95 -2.77 7.83 20.99
N GLY A 96 -1.84 7.93 20.06
CA GLY A 96 -1.28 9.22 19.65
C GLY A 96 -2.16 9.99 18.69
N LYS A 97 -1.88 11.29 18.52
CA LYS A 97 -2.64 12.14 17.60
C LYS A 97 -2.41 11.75 16.14
N ILE A 98 -3.48 11.85 15.36
CA ILE A 98 -3.40 11.85 13.90
C ILE A 98 -2.70 13.15 13.48
N VAL A 99 -1.76 13.03 12.55
CA VAL A 99 -1.03 14.17 12.00
C VAL A 99 -1.32 14.33 10.50
N LYS A 100 -1.11 15.54 9.99
CA LYS A 100 -1.46 15.90 8.62
C LYS A 100 -0.92 14.96 7.53
N PRO A 101 0.30 14.39 7.62
CA PRO A 101 0.76 13.40 6.66
C PRO A 101 -0.08 12.11 6.62
N ASP A 102 -0.66 11.69 7.74
CA ASP A 102 -1.41 10.44 7.84
C ASP A 102 -2.65 10.41 6.94
N VAL A 103 -3.34 11.54 6.83
CA VAL A 103 -4.65 11.64 6.19
C VAL A 103 -4.60 11.53 4.67
N SER A 104 -3.42 11.68 4.07
CA SER A 104 -3.21 11.52 2.63
C SER A 104 -2.73 10.13 2.22
N ILE A 105 -2.70 9.17 3.14
CA ILE A 105 -2.21 7.81 2.93
C ILE A 105 -3.38 6.84 2.86
N ALA A 106 -3.75 6.40 1.66
CA ALA A 106 -4.93 5.54 1.42
C ALA A 106 -4.96 4.28 2.30
N LYS A 107 -3.81 3.61 2.52
CA LYS A 107 -3.75 2.41 3.38
C LYS A 107 -4.21 2.65 4.81
N ASN A 108 -4.14 3.89 5.30
CA ASN A 108 -4.58 4.23 6.66
C ASN A 108 -6.10 4.17 6.82
N TYR A 109 -6.84 4.09 5.73
CA TYR A 109 -8.29 3.94 5.67
C TYR A 109 -8.76 2.51 5.37
N LEU A 110 -7.84 1.55 5.16
CA LEU A 110 -8.20 0.16 4.86
C LEU A 110 -8.73 -0.55 6.11
N LYS A 111 -9.82 -1.27 5.94
CA LYS A 111 -10.38 -2.16 6.97
C LYS A 111 -9.51 -3.42 7.12
N VAL A 112 -9.68 -4.14 8.21
CA VAL A 112 -8.90 -5.37 8.50
C VAL A 112 -9.03 -6.40 7.38
N ASN A 113 -10.25 -6.68 6.92
CA ASN A 113 -10.50 -7.61 5.83
C ASN A 113 -9.87 -7.16 4.50
N GLU A 114 -9.89 -5.87 4.21
CA GLU A 114 -9.25 -5.30 3.01
C GLU A 114 -7.72 -5.40 3.07
N LEU A 115 -7.14 -5.25 4.27
CA LEU A 115 -5.71 -5.48 4.49
C LEU A 115 -5.33 -6.96 4.30
N GLU A 116 -6.16 -7.88 4.78
CA GLU A 116 -5.97 -9.32 4.58
C GLU A 116 -6.04 -9.69 3.10
N ASP A 117 -7.03 -9.19 2.36
CA ASP A 117 -7.19 -9.45 0.94
C ASP A 117 -6.03 -8.85 0.12
N MET A 118 -5.58 -7.65 0.47
CA MET A 118 -4.37 -7.06 -0.11
C MET A 118 -3.15 -7.96 0.12
N GLY A 119 -3.01 -8.53 1.33
CA GLY A 119 -1.95 -9.46 1.67
C GLY A 119 -1.98 -10.73 0.82
N ARG A 120 -3.16 -11.29 0.59
CA ARG A 120 -3.36 -12.48 -0.27
C ARG A 120 -2.95 -12.21 -1.72
N LEU A 121 -3.35 -11.06 -2.27
CA LEU A 121 -2.96 -10.66 -3.63
C LEU A 121 -1.44 -10.50 -3.76
N VAL A 122 -0.79 -9.84 -2.80
CA VAL A 122 0.69 -9.71 -2.80
C VAL A 122 1.37 -11.07 -2.72
N ASN A 123 0.87 -11.98 -1.90
CA ASN A 123 1.41 -13.34 -1.82
C ASN A 123 1.26 -14.11 -3.15
N ALA A 124 0.14 -13.97 -3.83
CA ALA A 124 -0.05 -14.57 -5.16
C ALA A 124 0.97 -14.03 -6.19
N VAL A 125 1.28 -12.73 -6.15
CA VAL A 125 2.33 -12.14 -7.00
C VAL A 125 3.71 -12.71 -6.64
N LEU A 126 4.02 -12.84 -5.35
CA LEU A 126 5.29 -13.44 -4.89
C LEU A 126 5.43 -14.90 -5.32
N ASP A 127 4.35 -15.70 -5.21
CA ASP A 127 4.34 -17.11 -5.66
C ASP A 127 4.61 -17.21 -7.16
N MET A 128 4.00 -16.32 -7.93
CA MET A 128 4.27 -16.26 -9.36
C MET A 128 5.70 -15.83 -9.65
N ALA A 129 6.24 -14.84 -8.93
CA ALA A 129 7.62 -14.39 -9.10
C ALA A 129 8.61 -15.53 -8.89
N GLU A 130 8.47 -16.29 -7.80
CA GLU A 130 9.30 -17.47 -7.56
C GLU A 130 9.18 -18.52 -8.66
N ARG A 131 7.95 -18.75 -9.16
CA ARG A 131 7.71 -19.71 -10.24
C ARG A 131 8.38 -19.27 -11.54
N MET A 132 8.36 -17.97 -11.89
CA MET A 132 9.03 -17.47 -13.10
C MET A 132 10.55 -17.61 -12.96
N ALA A 133 11.12 -17.23 -11.82
CA ALA A 133 12.55 -17.40 -11.55
C ALA A 133 12.99 -18.86 -11.64
N LYS A 134 12.27 -19.81 -11.01
CA LYS A 134 12.55 -21.25 -11.09
C LYS A 134 12.48 -21.83 -12.51
N ARG A 135 11.71 -21.20 -13.39
CA ARG A 135 11.57 -21.61 -14.80
C ARG A 135 12.52 -20.87 -15.73
N HIS A 136 13.43 -20.06 -15.18
CA HIS A 136 14.38 -19.23 -15.91
C HIS A 136 13.70 -18.31 -16.95
N ILE A 137 12.54 -17.74 -16.57
CA ILE A 137 11.78 -16.80 -17.40
C ILE A 137 12.10 -15.38 -16.94
N PRO A 138 12.86 -14.61 -17.74
CA PRO A 138 13.13 -13.22 -17.41
C PRO A 138 11.85 -12.39 -17.59
N MET A 139 11.63 -11.43 -16.70
CA MET A 139 10.42 -10.60 -16.67
C MET A 139 10.78 -9.13 -16.91
N THR A 140 10.07 -8.50 -17.83
CA THR A 140 10.05 -7.04 -17.97
C THR A 140 9.04 -6.42 -17.02
N MET A 141 9.08 -5.10 -16.83
CA MET A 141 8.04 -4.39 -16.05
C MET A 141 6.65 -4.57 -16.67
N GLU A 142 6.56 -4.59 -17.99
CA GLU A 142 5.28 -4.85 -18.69
C GLU A 142 4.77 -6.28 -18.47
N ASP A 143 5.66 -7.27 -18.46
CA ASP A 143 5.29 -8.65 -18.15
C ASP A 143 4.72 -8.77 -16.74
N TRP A 144 5.32 -8.09 -15.77
CA TRP A 144 4.79 -8.02 -14.41
C TRP A 144 3.39 -7.41 -14.36
N ALA A 145 3.15 -6.31 -15.09
CA ALA A 145 1.82 -5.70 -15.16
C ALA A 145 0.77 -6.66 -15.70
N LYS A 146 1.07 -7.33 -16.81
CA LYS A 146 0.17 -8.34 -17.42
C LYS A 146 -0.10 -9.52 -16.48
N ARG A 147 0.91 -9.95 -15.72
CA ARG A 147 0.75 -11.04 -14.75
C ARG A 147 -0.14 -10.68 -13.59
N ILE A 148 -0.08 -9.44 -13.10
CA ILE A 148 -1.02 -8.97 -12.09
C ILE A 148 -2.44 -8.98 -12.63
N ASP A 149 -2.68 -8.47 -13.84
CA ASP A 149 -4.02 -8.50 -14.45
C ASP A 149 -4.56 -9.93 -14.54
N ILE A 150 -3.73 -10.90 -14.97
CA ILE A 150 -4.09 -12.33 -15.01
C ILE A 150 -4.44 -12.88 -13.62
N ILE A 151 -3.71 -12.48 -12.56
CA ILE A 151 -4.03 -12.90 -11.19
C ILE A 151 -5.40 -12.35 -10.78
N LEU A 152 -5.64 -11.05 -10.98
CA LEU A 152 -6.90 -10.40 -10.64
C LEU A 152 -8.08 -11.01 -11.40
N GLU A 153 -7.93 -11.27 -12.69
CA GLU A 153 -8.95 -11.94 -13.49
C GLU A 153 -9.23 -13.38 -13.01
N ALA A 154 -8.16 -14.12 -12.66
CA ALA A 154 -8.29 -15.50 -12.17
C ALA A 154 -8.97 -15.60 -10.80
N THR A 155 -8.85 -14.57 -9.96
CA THR A 155 -9.52 -14.47 -8.66
C THR A 155 -10.91 -13.82 -8.77
N SER A 156 -11.34 -13.46 -9.98
CA SER A 156 -12.61 -12.75 -10.25
C SER A 156 -12.67 -11.36 -9.61
N ASP A 157 -11.51 -10.77 -9.35
CA ASP A 157 -11.42 -9.40 -8.86
C ASP A 157 -11.63 -8.38 -9.99
N ALA A 158 -12.12 -7.20 -9.63
CA ALA A 158 -12.31 -6.13 -10.59
C ALA A 158 -10.95 -5.57 -11.05
N VAL A 159 -10.72 -5.51 -12.36
CA VAL A 159 -9.51 -4.94 -12.94
C VAL A 159 -9.76 -3.48 -13.31
N LEU A 160 -8.95 -2.58 -12.78
CA LEU A 160 -9.00 -1.16 -13.12
C LEU A 160 -8.49 -0.93 -14.55
N THR A 161 -9.34 -0.40 -15.42
CA THR A 161 -9.03 -0.16 -16.83
C THR A 161 -8.61 1.29 -17.14
N ASP A 162 -8.87 2.22 -16.23
CA ASP A 162 -8.58 3.64 -16.39
C ASP A 162 -7.69 4.20 -15.25
N ALA A 163 -7.59 5.51 -15.15
CA ALA A 163 -6.77 6.18 -14.12
C ALA A 163 -7.53 6.45 -12.81
N GLY A 164 -8.82 6.09 -12.73
CA GLY A 164 -9.73 6.53 -11.69
C GLY A 164 -10.30 7.94 -11.95
N LYS A 165 -11.33 8.30 -11.19
CA LYS A 165 -12.09 9.56 -11.37
C LYS A 165 -11.52 10.72 -10.56
N ILE A 166 -10.69 10.44 -9.57
CA ILE A 166 -10.17 11.41 -8.61
C ILE A 166 -8.64 11.46 -8.69
N THR A 167 -8.08 12.68 -8.76
CA THR A 167 -6.62 12.86 -8.77
C THR A 167 -6.05 12.76 -7.35
N ALA A 168 -4.79 12.38 -7.24
CA ALA A 168 -4.10 12.31 -5.95
C ALA A 168 -4.00 13.67 -5.26
N GLU A 169 -3.84 14.74 -6.04
CA GLU A 169 -3.76 16.12 -5.57
C GLU A 169 -5.10 16.56 -4.95
N PHE A 170 -6.22 16.25 -5.62
CA PHE A 170 -7.55 16.53 -5.09
C PHE A 170 -7.81 15.75 -3.80
N ALA A 171 -7.54 14.44 -3.79
CA ALA A 171 -7.75 13.59 -2.61
C ALA A 171 -6.94 14.07 -1.42
N LYS A 172 -5.67 14.46 -1.64
CA LYS A 172 -4.82 15.04 -0.61
C LYS A 172 -5.40 16.34 -0.06
N SER A 173 -5.75 17.28 -0.93
CA SER A 173 -6.33 18.57 -0.53
C SER A 173 -7.63 18.41 0.25
N PHE A 174 -8.50 17.48 -0.19
CA PHE A 174 -9.74 17.14 0.48
C PHE A 174 -9.47 16.59 1.90
N ALA A 175 -8.63 15.55 2.01
CA ALA A 175 -8.31 14.96 3.30
C ALA A 175 -7.64 15.95 4.28
N GLU A 176 -6.77 16.81 3.76
CA GLU A 176 -6.17 17.88 4.56
C GLU A 176 -7.21 18.90 5.04
N SER A 177 -8.23 19.21 4.25
CA SER A 177 -9.33 20.09 4.66
C SER A 177 -10.19 19.47 5.76
N GLU A 178 -10.48 18.17 5.64
CA GLU A 178 -11.18 17.42 6.69
C GLU A 178 -10.33 17.33 7.98
N PHE A 179 -9.03 17.16 7.85
CA PHE A 179 -8.11 17.16 8.99
C PHE A 179 -8.10 18.48 9.75
N GLU A 180 -8.14 19.63 9.08
CA GLU A 180 -8.19 20.93 9.76
C GLU A 180 -9.46 21.10 10.63
N LYS A 181 -10.57 20.50 10.24
CA LYS A 181 -11.81 20.43 11.04
C LYS A 181 -11.64 19.45 12.21
N TYR A 182 -11.16 18.24 11.90
CA TYR A 182 -10.99 17.16 12.88
C TYR A 182 -9.96 17.51 13.96
N ARG A 183 -8.90 18.23 13.62
CA ARG A 183 -7.84 18.64 14.55
C ARG A 183 -8.42 19.40 15.76
N ILE A 184 -9.42 20.24 15.55
CA ILE A 184 -10.07 21.00 16.64
C ILE A 184 -10.77 20.03 17.61
N ILE A 185 -11.42 19.00 17.08
CA ILE A 185 -12.09 17.96 17.89
C ILE A 185 -11.03 17.14 18.64
N GLN A 186 -10.01 16.68 17.91
CA GLN A 186 -8.91 15.89 18.45
C GLN A 186 -8.18 16.61 19.59
N ASP A 187 -7.89 17.90 19.43
CA ASP A 187 -7.17 18.68 20.46
C ASP A 187 -7.99 18.86 21.74
N ARG A 188 -9.33 18.83 21.65
CA ARG A 188 -10.22 18.87 22.82
C ARG A 188 -10.33 17.52 23.55
N LEU A 189 -10.23 16.41 22.78
CA LEU A 189 -10.43 15.05 23.30
C LEU A 189 -9.12 14.36 23.68
N PHE A 190 -8.00 14.91 23.24
CA PHE A 190 -6.71 14.27 23.45
C PHE A 190 -6.25 14.39 24.90
N GLN A 191 -6.08 13.26 25.54
CA GLN A 191 -5.39 13.14 26.83
C GLN A 191 -3.95 12.70 26.59
N SER A 192 -2.99 13.46 27.10
CA SER A 192 -1.59 13.08 27.09
C SER A 192 -1.34 11.86 27.99
N ASP A 193 -0.22 11.17 27.82
CA ASP A 193 0.17 10.09 28.74
C ASP A 193 0.31 10.58 30.18
N PHE A 194 0.69 11.85 30.37
CA PHE A 194 0.75 12.50 31.68
C PHE A 194 -0.64 12.68 32.29
N ASP A 195 -1.63 13.10 31.51
CA ASP A 195 -3.01 13.26 31.98
C ASP A 195 -3.60 11.90 32.40
N ARG A 196 -3.39 10.86 31.59
CA ARG A 196 -3.83 9.49 31.90
C ARG A 196 -3.16 8.94 33.14
N PHE A 197 -1.87 9.25 33.35
CA PHE A 197 -1.15 8.81 34.54
C PHE A 197 -1.70 9.49 35.79
N ASN A 198 -2.00 10.79 35.75
CA ASN A 198 -2.61 11.52 36.84
C ASN A 198 -4.04 11.03 37.16
N ASP A 199 -4.87 10.76 36.15
CA ASP A 199 -6.21 10.23 36.34
C ASP A 199 -6.18 8.85 37.03
N ASN A 200 -5.22 7.99 36.69
CA ASN A 200 -5.02 6.70 37.34
C ASN A 200 -4.56 6.84 38.80
N LEU A 201 -3.70 7.80 39.12
CA LEU A 201 -3.29 8.06 40.52
C LEU A 201 -4.46 8.55 41.36
N LEU A 202 -5.26 9.48 40.84
CA LEU A 202 -6.42 10.02 41.55
C LEU A 202 -7.53 9.00 41.76
N SER A 203 -7.67 8.01 40.86
CA SER A 203 -8.65 6.93 41.01
C SER A 203 -8.20 5.83 41.99
N SER A 204 -6.88 5.65 42.21
CA SER A 204 -6.35 4.69 43.18
C SER A 204 -6.36 5.18 44.62
N ASP A 205 -6.47 6.48 44.84
CA ASP A 205 -6.54 7.07 46.19
C ASP A 205 -7.98 7.15 46.74
N THR A 206 -8.96 6.60 46.02
CA THR A 206 -10.38 6.63 46.40
C THR A 206 -10.96 5.26 46.84
N GLU A 207 -10.10 4.22 46.93
CA GLU A 207 -10.42 2.91 47.54
C GLU A 207 -9.71 2.79 48.91
#